data_34dcc1b25434cc20bfb30cb35c90e5f4
#
_entry.id   34dcc1b25434cc20bfb30cb35c90e5f4
#
_cell.length_a   1.000
_cell.length_b   1.000
_cell.length_c   1.000
_cell.angle_alpha   90.00
_cell.angle_beta   90.00
_cell.angle_gamma   90.00
#
_symmetry.space_group_name_H-M   'P 1'
#
loop_
_entity.id
_entity.type
_entity.pdbx_description
1 polymer ?
#
loop_
_entity_poly.entity_id
_entity_poly.type
_entity_poly.pdbx_seq_one_letter_code
_entity_poly.pdbx_strand_id
1 'polypeptide(L)'
;GHKNWKDVLDDFYSDFCVQLEAAKGEGEGKSAVGGMRANIPTDTDVACPTCGRQMQVRTGATGVFLGCSGYGLSPKERCTQTLNLIPGDETEDAAADDDDEARRLVDVRRCGICQSAMEPYLIDETRKLHICGNNPDCAGFEIETGEFKLKGYDGPTLECDKCGAEMQLKTGRFGKYFGCTVEGCK
;
A
#
# COMPACT_ATOMS: atom_id res chain seq x y z
N GLY A 1 -42.53 -5.95 -6.74
CA GLY A 1 -42.28 -6.03 -8.17
C GLY A 1 -40.88 -6.58 -8.42
N HIS A 2 -40.79 -7.74 -9.08
CA HIS A 2 -39.50 -8.29 -9.48
C HIS A 2 -39.02 -7.53 -10.71
N LYS A 3 -37.95 -6.71 -10.57
CA LYS A 3 -37.26 -6.17 -11.75
C LYS A 3 -36.60 -7.34 -12.50
N ASN A 4 -36.71 -7.32 -13.82
CA ASN A 4 -35.98 -8.29 -14.65
C ASN A 4 -34.47 -8.03 -14.48
N TRP A 5 -33.69 -9.09 -14.31
CA TRP A 5 -32.24 -8.97 -14.11
C TRP A 5 -31.54 -8.25 -15.27
N LYS A 6 -32.09 -8.35 -16.50
CA LYS A 6 -31.57 -7.62 -17.68
C LYS A 6 -31.73 -6.12 -17.51
N ASP A 7 -32.90 -5.66 -17.04
CA ASP A 7 -33.15 -4.23 -16.84
C ASP A 7 -32.23 -3.67 -15.75
N VAL A 8 -31.93 -4.46 -14.70
CA VAL A 8 -30.98 -4.06 -13.64
C VAL A 8 -29.55 -3.95 -14.17
N LEU A 9 -29.16 -4.88 -15.06
CA LEU A 9 -27.83 -4.81 -15.70
C LEU A 9 -27.71 -3.65 -16.69
N ASP A 10 -28.75 -3.38 -17.47
CA ASP A 10 -28.77 -2.28 -18.43
C ASP A 10 -28.70 -0.92 -17.71
N ASP A 11 -29.47 -0.74 -16.61
CA ASP A 11 -29.41 0.45 -15.76
C ASP A 11 -27.99 0.63 -15.21
N PHE A 12 -27.41 -0.42 -14.60
CA PHE A 12 -26.06 -0.37 -14.04
C PHE A 12 -25.00 -0.07 -15.10
N TYR A 13 -25.06 -0.74 -16.25
CA TYR A 13 -24.07 -0.58 -17.31
C TYR A 13 -24.13 0.80 -17.96
N SER A 14 -25.33 1.37 -18.09
CA SER A 14 -25.51 2.73 -18.60
C SER A 14 -24.87 3.77 -17.69
N ASP A 15 -25.13 3.69 -16.38
CA ASP A 15 -24.53 4.59 -15.39
C ASP A 15 -23.01 4.41 -15.31
N PHE A 16 -22.53 3.17 -15.37
CA PHE A 16 -21.12 2.84 -15.38
C PHE A 16 -20.39 3.42 -16.60
N CYS A 17 -20.98 3.31 -17.80
CA CYS A 17 -20.41 3.88 -19.02
C CYS A 17 -20.30 5.39 -18.96
N VAL A 18 -21.30 6.07 -18.41
CA VAL A 18 -21.28 7.54 -18.24
C VAL A 18 -20.15 7.95 -17.30
N GLN A 19 -20.01 7.28 -16.18
CA GLN A 19 -18.92 7.54 -15.22
C GLN A 19 -17.54 7.22 -15.81
N LEU A 20 -17.43 6.15 -16.60
CA LEU A 20 -16.19 5.79 -17.27
C LEU A 20 -15.77 6.82 -18.33
N GLU A 21 -16.72 7.35 -19.09
CA GLU A 21 -16.45 8.40 -20.07
C GLU A 21 -16.09 9.72 -19.41
N ALA A 22 -16.78 10.09 -18.33
CA ALA A 22 -16.41 11.26 -17.53
C ALA A 22 -14.99 11.12 -16.97
N ALA A 23 -14.61 9.93 -16.47
CA ALA A 23 -13.26 9.65 -15.98
C ALA A 23 -12.19 9.70 -17.09
N LYS A 24 -12.53 9.41 -18.35
CA LYS A 24 -11.61 9.52 -19.51
C LYS A 24 -11.44 10.95 -20.02
N GLY A 25 -12.45 11.80 -19.84
CA GLY A 25 -12.51 13.15 -20.43
C GLY A 25 -11.76 14.23 -19.67
N GLU A 26 -11.33 13.99 -18.44
CA GLU A 26 -10.60 14.95 -17.60
C GLU A 26 -9.09 14.70 -17.57
N GLY A 27 -8.48 14.64 -18.74
CA GLY A 27 -7.06 14.34 -18.88
C GLY A 27 -6.21 15.54 -19.25
N GLU A 28 -5.67 16.26 -18.29
CA GLU A 28 -4.31 16.82 -18.32
C GLU A 28 -3.75 16.76 -16.89
N GLY A 29 -2.98 15.69 -16.61
CA GLY A 29 -2.16 15.58 -15.40
C GLY A 29 -2.82 14.98 -14.16
N LYS A 30 -4.11 14.66 -14.17
CA LYS A 30 -4.77 13.95 -13.07
C LYS A 30 -5.13 12.54 -13.52
N SER A 31 -4.72 11.54 -12.76
CA SER A 31 -5.18 10.17 -12.97
C SER A 31 -6.69 10.13 -12.75
N ALA A 32 -7.45 10.20 -13.83
CA ALA A 32 -8.91 10.21 -13.82
C ALA A 32 -9.51 8.82 -13.49
N VAL A 33 -8.69 7.80 -13.40
CA VAL A 33 -9.10 6.44 -13.01
C VAL A 33 -8.81 6.27 -11.54
N GLY A 34 -9.84 6.36 -10.72
CA GLY A 34 -9.74 6.13 -9.28
C GLY A 34 -9.03 4.80 -8.98
N GLY A 35 -7.94 4.85 -8.25
CA GLY A 35 -7.18 3.69 -7.79
C GLY A 35 -5.69 3.69 -8.10
N MET A 36 -5.21 4.39 -9.12
CA MET A 36 -3.77 4.52 -9.35
C MET A 36 -3.32 5.94 -8.98
N ARG A 37 -2.53 6.06 -7.93
CA ARG A 37 -1.89 7.34 -7.58
C ARG A 37 -0.96 7.74 -8.72
N ALA A 38 -0.99 9.01 -9.11
CA ALA A 38 0.01 9.54 -10.02
C ALA A 38 1.40 9.35 -9.41
N ASN A 39 2.40 8.99 -10.23
CA ASN A 39 3.78 8.80 -9.74
C ASN A 39 4.49 10.16 -9.56
N ILE A 40 3.87 11.06 -8.81
CA ILE A 40 4.45 12.33 -8.38
C ILE A 40 5.08 12.09 -7.01
N PRO A 41 6.42 12.28 -6.87
CA PRO A 41 7.09 12.05 -5.59
C PRO A 41 6.59 13.02 -4.51
N THR A 42 6.29 12.51 -3.32
CA THR A 42 5.95 13.31 -2.14
C THR A 42 7.04 13.12 -1.10
N ASP A 43 7.68 14.19 -0.66
CA ASP A 43 8.75 14.14 0.34
C ASP A 43 8.21 13.67 1.70
N THR A 44 9.03 12.91 2.43
CA THR A 44 8.74 12.46 3.81
C THR A 44 9.93 12.75 4.71
N ASP A 45 9.72 12.68 6.03
CA ASP A 45 10.79 12.83 7.03
C ASP A 45 11.59 11.53 7.26
N VAL A 46 11.37 10.50 6.45
CA VAL A 46 12.11 9.24 6.53
C VAL A 46 13.48 9.39 5.89
N ALA A 47 14.54 9.17 6.66
CA ALA A 47 15.90 9.20 6.14
C ALA A 47 16.24 7.92 5.36
N CYS A 48 16.92 8.07 4.24
CA CYS A 48 17.44 6.95 3.46
C CYS A 48 18.55 6.22 4.24
N PRO A 49 18.44 4.91 4.47
CA PRO A 49 19.43 4.15 5.25
C PRO A 49 20.80 4.08 4.58
N THR A 50 20.88 4.33 3.28
CA THR A 50 22.14 4.26 2.52
C THR A 50 22.88 5.59 2.45
N CYS A 51 22.18 6.72 2.26
CA CYS A 51 22.83 8.01 2.00
C CYS A 51 22.32 9.14 2.91
N GLY A 52 21.39 8.89 3.81
CA GLY A 52 20.84 9.88 4.75
C GLY A 52 19.91 10.94 4.16
N ARG A 53 19.71 10.97 2.82
CA ARG A 53 18.76 11.90 2.18
C ARG A 53 17.34 11.52 2.50
N GLN A 54 16.40 12.44 2.35
CA GLN A 54 14.99 12.16 2.52
C GLN A 54 14.49 11.11 1.53
N MET A 55 13.56 10.28 1.97
CA MET A 55 12.83 9.37 1.10
C MET A 55 11.51 10.00 0.67
N GLN A 56 11.04 9.61 -0.49
CA GLN A 56 9.83 10.10 -1.13
C GLN A 56 8.83 8.97 -1.32
N VAL A 57 7.57 9.23 -1.03
CA VAL A 57 6.46 8.34 -1.42
C VAL A 57 6.37 8.34 -2.93
N ARG A 58 6.38 7.16 -3.52
CA ARG A 58 6.23 6.92 -4.96
C ARG A 58 5.28 5.76 -5.21
N THR A 59 4.68 5.75 -6.37
CA THR A 59 3.82 4.65 -6.81
C THR A 59 4.50 3.86 -7.91
N GLY A 60 4.54 2.55 -7.78
CA GLY A 60 5.07 1.63 -8.78
C GLY A 60 4.02 0.60 -9.20
N ALA A 61 4.41 -0.32 -10.08
CA ALA A 61 3.53 -1.39 -10.57
C ALA A 61 3.02 -2.33 -9.45
N THR A 62 3.77 -2.42 -8.34
CA THR A 62 3.46 -3.30 -7.20
C THR A 62 2.89 -2.56 -5.99
N GLY A 63 2.55 -1.26 -6.13
CA GLY A 63 1.98 -0.45 -5.06
C GLY A 63 2.85 0.74 -4.67
N VAL A 64 2.60 1.25 -3.47
CA VAL A 64 3.30 2.41 -2.90
C VAL A 64 4.61 1.97 -2.25
N PHE A 65 5.67 2.73 -2.44
CA PHE A 65 6.98 2.49 -1.85
C PHE A 65 7.69 3.80 -1.51
N LEU A 66 8.70 3.75 -0.66
CA LEU A 66 9.60 4.87 -0.43
C LEU A 66 10.83 4.75 -1.33
N GLY A 67 11.09 5.76 -2.14
CA GLY A 67 12.28 5.89 -2.97
C GLY A 67 13.18 7.02 -2.50
N CYS A 68 14.51 6.84 -2.55
CA CYS A 68 15.45 7.90 -2.19
C CYS A 68 15.31 9.09 -3.14
N SER A 69 15.28 10.32 -2.59
CA SER A 69 15.29 11.57 -3.38
C SER A 69 16.56 11.70 -4.24
N GLY A 70 17.65 11.05 -3.85
CA GLY A 70 18.88 10.99 -4.62
C GLY A 70 18.82 10.17 -5.91
N TYR A 71 17.67 9.54 -6.23
CA TYR A 71 17.53 8.76 -7.47
C TYR A 71 17.69 9.60 -8.74
N GLY A 72 17.25 10.86 -8.74
CA GLY A 72 17.35 11.78 -9.88
C GLY A 72 18.69 12.47 -10.07
N LEU A 73 19.67 12.21 -9.20
CA LEU A 73 21.00 12.84 -9.29
C LEU A 73 21.88 12.22 -10.36
N SER A 74 23.07 12.84 -10.57
CA SER A 74 24.08 12.34 -11.51
C SER A 74 24.46 10.88 -11.21
N PRO A 75 24.90 10.08 -12.20
CA PRO A 75 25.22 8.66 -12.01
C PRO A 75 26.21 8.35 -10.89
N LYS A 76 27.09 9.32 -10.55
CA LYS A 76 28.09 9.18 -9.46
C LYS A 76 27.50 9.42 -8.06
N GLU A 77 26.43 10.19 -7.96
CA GLU A 77 25.79 10.59 -6.69
C GLU A 77 24.43 9.93 -6.48
N ARG A 78 23.99 9.18 -7.50
CA ARG A 78 22.69 8.55 -7.52
C ARG A 78 22.56 7.48 -6.44
N CYS A 79 21.49 7.58 -5.66
CA CYS A 79 21.09 6.55 -4.71
C CYS A 79 19.83 5.84 -5.21
N THR A 80 19.90 4.53 -5.37
CA THR A 80 18.79 3.70 -5.87
C THR A 80 18.05 2.97 -4.75
N GLN A 81 18.29 3.39 -3.49
CA GLN A 81 17.66 2.75 -2.33
C GLN A 81 16.15 2.94 -2.36
N THR A 82 15.45 1.85 -2.13
CA THR A 82 13.99 1.81 -1.95
C THR A 82 13.64 1.04 -0.69
N LEU A 83 12.52 1.40 -0.06
CA LEU A 83 11.89 0.65 1.03
C LEU A 83 10.47 0.30 0.58
N ASN A 84 10.15 -0.99 0.63
CA ASN A 84 8.79 -1.44 0.38
C ASN A 84 7.91 -1.06 1.57
N LEU A 85 6.74 -0.53 1.28
CA LEU A 85 5.72 -0.23 2.28
C LEU A 85 4.72 -1.38 2.31
N ILE A 86 4.40 -1.86 3.50
CA ILE A 86 3.42 -2.92 3.69
C ILE A 86 2.11 -2.27 4.11
N PRO A 87 0.99 -2.55 3.41
CA PRO A 87 -0.31 -2.00 3.77
C PRO A 87 -0.70 -2.30 5.21
N GLY A 88 -1.38 -1.35 5.86
CA GLY A 88 -1.71 -1.44 7.28
C GLY A 88 -2.70 -2.55 7.64
N ASP A 89 -3.53 -3.00 6.68
CA ASP A 89 -4.42 -4.15 6.82
C ASP A 89 -3.67 -5.49 6.98
N GLU A 90 -2.40 -5.53 6.57
CA GLU A 90 -1.50 -6.67 6.76
C GLU A 90 -0.66 -6.59 8.05
N THR A 91 -0.91 -5.59 8.91
CA THR A 91 -0.11 -5.34 10.12
C THR A 91 -0.97 -5.32 11.36
N GLU A 92 -0.37 -5.72 12.49
CA GLU A 92 -0.95 -5.64 13.82
C GLU A 92 -0.04 -4.82 14.72
N ASP A 93 -0.62 -4.22 15.76
CA ASP A 93 0.18 -3.66 16.84
C ASP A 93 0.54 -4.79 17.80
N ALA A 94 1.81 -4.89 18.16
CA ALA A 94 2.30 -6.00 18.96
C ALA A 94 1.68 -6.07 20.38
N ALA A 95 1.12 -4.95 20.86
CA ALA A 95 0.56 -4.81 22.20
C ALA A 95 -0.99 -4.66 22.21
N ALA A 96 -1.68 -4.77 21.06
CA ALA A 96 -3.12 -4.58 21.01
C ALA A 96 -3.89 -5.86 21.36
N ASP A 97 -4.95 -5.70 22.15
CA ASP A 97 -5.97 -6.72 22.36
C ASP A 97 -6.99 -6.70 21.22
N ASP A 98 -7.70 -7.82 20.98
CA ASP A 98 -8.70 -8.00 19.91
C ASP A 98 -9.78 -6.90 19.89
N ASP A 99 -10.16 -6.38 21.06
CA ASP A 99 -11.12 -5.27 21.20
C ASP A 99 -10.58 -3.92 20.72
N ASP A 100 -9.28 -3.70 20.83
CA ASP A 100 -8.62 -2.47 20.36
C ASP A 100 -8.44 -2.48 18.84
N GLU A 101 -8.27 -3.65 18.21
CA GLU A 101 -8.18 -3.77 16.77
C GLU A 101 -9.51 -3.38 16.09
N ALA A 102 -10.64 -3.83 16.64
CA ALA A 102 -11.97 -3.47 16.13
C ALA A 102 -12.23 -1.96 16.23
N ARG A 103 -11.79 -1.30 17.33
CA ARG A 103 -11.91 0.16 17.49
C ARG A 103 -11.06 0.94 16.51
N ARG A 104 -9.84 0.49 16.21
CA ARG A 104 -8.92 1.12 15.25
C ARG A 104 -9.40 1.05 13.81
N LEU A 105 -10.11 -0.04 13.44
CA LEU A 105 -10.74 -0.15 12.12
C LEU A 105 -11.86 0.87 11.92
N VAL A 106 -12.49 1.32 13.00
CA VAL A 106 -13.57 2.34 12.97
C VAL A 106 -13.00 3.75 13.07
N ASP A 107 -11.89 3.95 13.78
CA ASP A 107 -11.27 5.27 14.01
C ASP A 107 -10.28 5.62 12.89
N VAL A 108 -10.84 6.01 11.75
CA VAL A 108 -10.04 6.40 10.57
C VAL A 108 -9.31 7.70 10.83
N ARG A 109 -7.97 7.65 10.89
CA ARG A 109 -7.11 8.83 11.02
C ARG A 109 -7.34 9.81 9.86
N ARG A 110 -7.43 11.11 10.19
CA ARG A 110 -7.70 12.16 9.23
C ARG A 110 -6.47 13.03 8.98
N CYS A 111 -6.23 13.36 7.72
CA CYS A 111 -5.15 14.25 7.32
C CYS A 111 -5.31 15.65 7.93
N GLY A 112 -4.29 16.17 8.59
CA GLY A 112 -4.30 17.51 9.19
C GLY A 112 -4.43 18.65 8.18
N ILE A 113 -4.13 18.39 6.89
CA ILE A 113 -4.19 19.40 5.82
C ILE A 113 -5.57 19.45 5.17
N CYS A 114 -6.12 18.30 4.71
CA CYS A 114 -7.33 18.27 3.88
C CYS A 114 -8.49 17.46 4.50
N GLN A 115 -8.31 16.90 5.70
CA GLN A 115 -9.31 16.11 6.43
C GLN A 115 -9.72 14.78 5.75
N SER A 116 -9.09 14.41 4.65
CA SER A 116 -9.31 13.10 4.03
C SER A 116 -8.75 11.97 4.89
N ALA A 117 -9.30 10.78 4.71
CA ALA A 117 -8.79 9.58 5.36
C ALA A 117 -7.31 9.35 5.02
N MET A 118 -6.55 8.87 6.00
CA MET A 118 -5.15 8.49 5.80
C MET A 118 -5.03 6.98 5.67
N GLU A 119 -4.13 6.54 4.81
CA GLU A 119 -3.82 5.14 4.58
C GLU A 119 -2.54 4.77 5.35
N PRO A 120 -2.61 3.79 6.26
CA PRO A 120 -1.45 3.34 7.01
C PRO A 120 -0.58 2.37 6.19
N TYR A 121 0.74 2.50 6.35
CA TYR A 121 1.74 1.62 5.77
C TYR A 121 2.85 1.34 6.78
N LEU A 122 3.26 0.09 6.93
CA LEU A 122 4.40 -0.27 7.76
C LEU A 122 5.71 0.01 7.02
N ILE A 123 6.61 0.77 7.66
CA ILE A 123 8.00 0.98 7.21
C ILE A 123 8.88 -0.12 7.77
N ASP A 124 8.80 -0.34 9.09
CA ASP A 124 9.56 -1.34 9.85
C ASP A 124 8.80 -1.69 11.17
N GLU A 125 9.37 -2.55 11.98
CA GLU A 125 8.76 -3.03 13.23
C GLU A 125 8.48 -1.92 14.26
N THR A 126 9.00 -0.72 14.06
CA THR A 126 8.88 0.42 14.99
C THR A 126 8.13 1.61 14.41
N ARG A 127 7.88 1.64 13.10
CA ARG A 127 7.31 2.82 12.43
C ARG A 127 6.26 2.47 11.39
N LYS A 128 5.12 3.15 11.49
CA LYS A 128 4.08 3.21 10.45
C LYS A 128 4.06 4.60 9.81
N LEU A 129 3.88 4.65 8.51
CA LEU A 129 3.68 5.86 7.72
C LEU A 129 2.21 5.95 7.33
N HIS A 130 1.53 7.00 7.76
CA HIS A 130 0.17 7.31 7.33
C HIS A 130 0.26 8.33 6.19
N ILE A 131 -0.31 8.01 5.05
CA ILE A 131 -0.29 8.85 3.84
C ILE A 131 -1.71 9.33 3.57
N CYS A 132 -1.88 10.62 3.27
CA CYS A 132 -3.17 11.15 2.87
C CYS A 132 -3.74 10.40 1.67
N GLY A 133 -5.02 9.99 1.73
CA GLY A 133 -5.71 9.33 0.62
C GLY A 133 -5.79 10.19 -0.65
N ASN A 134 -5.67 11.52 -0.53
CA ASN A 134 -5.58 12.44 -1.67
C ASN A 134 -4.14 12.65 -2.20
N ASN A 135 -3.16 11.87 -1.76
CA ASN A 135 -1.81 11.96 -2.31
C ASN A 135 -1.83 11.54 -3.81
N PRO A 136 -1.17 12.27 -4.72
CA PRO A 136 -0.21 13.36 -4.51
C PRO A 136 -0.80 14.78 -4.47
N ASP A 137 -2.11 14.98 -4.67
CA ASP A 137 -2.74 16.32 -4.62
C ASP A 137 -2.65 16.95 -3.23
N CYS A 138 -2.56 16.12 -2.18
CA CYS A 138 -2.27 16.52 -0.81
C CYS A 138 -1.02 15.79 -0.31
N ALA A 139 -0.01 16.55 0.09
CA ALA A 139 1.25 16.02 0.59
C ALA A 139 1.21 15.65 2.09
N GLY A 140 0.03 15.50 2.69
CA GLY A 140 -0.12 15.17 4.11
C GLY A 140 0.37 13.76 4.41
N PHE A 141 1.23 13.65 5.42
CA PHE A 141 1.67 12.37 5.99
C PHE A 141 1.90 12.51 7.50
N GLU A 142 1.91 11.39 8.20
CA GLU A 142 2.28 11.29 9.62
C GLU A 142 3.09 10.03 9.84
N ILE A 143 4.06 10.08 10.76
CA ILE A 143 4.82 8.90 11.19
C ILE A 143 4.38 8.53 12.60
N GLU A 144 3.89 7.33 12.74
CA GLU A 144 3.54 6.71 14.02
C GLU A 144 4.68 5.81 14.47
N THR A 145 5.09 5.96 15.72
CA THR A 145 6.10 5.11 16.36
C THR A 145 5.44 4.17 17.35
N GLY A 146 5.84 2.91 17.34
CA GLY A 146 5.26 1.85 18.19
C GLY A 146 5.98 0.54 18.00
N GLU A 147 5.36 -0.55 18.42
CA GLU A 147 5.81 -1.91 18.15
C GLU A 147 4.78 -2.58 17.23
N PHE A 148 5.19 -2.90 16.03
CA PHE A 148 4.32 -3.41 14.98
C PHE A 148 4.83 -4.76 14.48
N LYS A 149 3.93 -5.63 14.09
CA LYS A 149 4.23 -6.92 13.47
C LYS A 149 3.34 -7.17 12.25
N LEU A 150 3.79 -8.04 11.38
CA LEU A 150 2.95 -8.52 10.28
C LEU A 150 1.91 -9.48 10.84
N LYS A 151 0.67 -9.38 10.34
CA LYS A 151 -0.37 -10.38 10.61
C LYS A 151 0.13 -11.73 10.16
N GLY A 152 -0.04 -12.73 11.01
CA GLY A 152 0.24 -14.11 10.68
C GLY A 152 -0.63 -14.57 9.50
N TYR A 153 -0.19 -15.62 8.83
CA TYR A 153 -1.03 -16.28 7.84
C TYR A 153 -1.93 -17.30 8.54
N ASP A 154 -3.23 -17.02 8.56
CA ASP A 154 -4.26 -17.86 9.22
C ASP A 154 -4.96 -18.83 8.23
N GLY A 155 -4.47 -18.90 7.00
CA GLY A 155 -5.03 -19.75 5.95
C GLY A 155 -4.56 -21.21 6.05
N PRO A 156 -5.04 -22.08 5.13
CA PRO A 156 -4.67 -23.49 5.12
C PRO A 156 -3.16 -23.67 4.93
N THR A 157 -2.59 -24.58 5.69
CA THR A 157 -1.18 -24.98 5.58
C THR A 157 -0.97 -25.69 4.25
N LEU A 158 0.01 -25.23 3.47
CA LEU A 158 0.40 -25.85 2.21
C LEU A 158 1.68 -26.67 2.39
N GLU A 159 1.69 -27.87 1.85
CA GLU A 159 2.86 -28.73 1.82
C GLU A 159 3.67 -28.49 0.53
N CYS A 160 4.97 -28.49 0.66
CA CYS A 160 5.88 -28.35 -0.49
C CYS A 160 5.87 -29.61 -1.35
N ASP A 161 5.52 -29.50 -2.62
CA ASP A 161 5.46 -30.62 -3.57
C ASP A 161 6.80 -31.37 -3.73
N LYS A 162 7.92 -30.73 -3.39
CA LYS A 162 9.25 -31.32 -3.56
C LYS A 162 9.76 -32.05 -2.33
N CYS A 163 9.48 -31.56 -1.12
CA CYS A 163 10.05 -32.10 0.11
C CYS A 163 9.04 -32.41 1.20
N GLY A 164 7.74 -32.12 0.99
CA GLY A 164 6.68 -32.37 1.98
C GLY A 164 6.71 -31.44 3.20
N ALA A 165 7.65 -30.48 3.26
CA ALA A 165 7.71 -29.54 4.36
C ALA A 165 6.64 -28.44 4.23
N GLU A 166 6.28 -27.84 5.36
CA GLU A 166 5.34 -26.74 5.37
C GLU A 166 5.85 -25.51 4.59
N MET A 167 4.95 -24.88 3.84
CA MET A 167 5.23 -23.63 3.13
C MET A 167 4.74 -22.45 3.94
N GLN A 168 5.51 -21.36 3.91
CA GLN A 168 5.15 -20.08 4.53
C GLN A 168 4.83 -19.03 3.49
N LEU A 169 3.85 -18.16 3.79
CA LEU A 169 3.55 -17.00 2.99
C LEU A 169 4.69 -15.98 3.14
N LYS A 170 5.31 -15.63 2.03
CA LYS A 170 6.42 -14.65 1.95
C LYS A 170 6.03 -13.53 1.01
N THR A 171 6.54 -12.33 1.27
CA THR A 171 6.35 -11.18 0.38
C THR A 171 7.62 -11.00 -0.46
N GLY A 172 7.47 -10.97 -1.77
CA GLY A 172 8.55 -10.76 -2.73
C GLY A 172 8.30 -9.56 -3.64
N ARG A 173 9.24 -9.34 -4.56
CA ARG A 173 9.18 -8.23 -5.53
C ARG A 173 7.88 -8.18 -6.34
N PHE A 174 7.27 -9.33 -6.60
CA PHE A 174 6.08 -9.47 -7.44
C PHE A 174 4.80 -9.74 -6.65
N GLY A 175 4.83 -9.54 -5.32
CA GLY A 175 3.70 -9.80 -4.43
C GLY A 175 3.95 -10.96 -3.48
N LYS A 176 2.88 -11.47 -2.89
CA LYS A 176 2.91 -12.58 -1.93
C LYS A 176 3.06 -13.91 -2.66
N TYR A 177 3.85 -14.80 -2.10
CA TYR A 177 4.05 -16.17 -2.59
C TYR A 177 4.29 -17.14 -1.44
N PHE A 178 3.97 -18.41 -1.65
CA PHE A 178 4.30 -19.46 -0.70
C PHE A 178 5.73 -19.97 -1.00
N GLY A 179 6.57 -19.94 0.01
CA GLY A 179 7.93 -20.43 -0.06
C GLY A 179 8.17 -21.55 0.94
N CYS A 180 8.88 -22.59 0.52
CA CYS A 180 9.28 -23.68 1.40
C CYS A 180 10.11 -23.16 2.59
N THR A 181 9.89 -23.76 3.77
CA THR A 181 10.66 -23.45 4.99
C THR A 181 12.04 -24.10 5.01
N VAL A 182 12.25 -25.13 4.19
CA VAL A 182 13.55 -25.85 4.09
C VAL A 182 14.51 -25.02 3.22
N GLU A 183 15.65 -24.69 3.81
CA GLU A 183 16.70 -23.95 3.13
C GLU A 183 17.26 -24.74 1.94
N GLY A 184 17.30 -24.09 0.77
CA GLY A 184 17.77 -24.72 -0.49
C GLY A 184 16.70 -25.49 -1.28
N CYS A 185 15.50 -25.67 -0.77
CA CYS A 185 14.38 -26.22 -1.54
C CYS A 185 13.81 -25.12 -2.46
N LYS A 186 14.05 -25.25 -3.79
CA LYS A 186 13.60 -24.30 -4.84
C LYS A 186 12.70 -24.98 -5.85
#